data_2359028c8274aa747387ad46814f37a7
#
_entry.id   2359028c8274aa747387ad46814f37a7
#
_cell.length_a   1.000
_cell.length_b   1.000
_cell.length_c   1.000
_cell.angle_alpha   90.00
_cell.angle_beta   90.00
_cell.angle_gamma   90.00
#
_symmetry.space_group_name_H-M   'P 1'
#
loop_
_entity.id
_entity.type
_entity.pdbx_description
1 polymer ?
#
loop_
_entity_poly.entity_id
_entity_poly.type
_entity_poly.pdbx_seq_one_letter_code
_entity_poly.pdbx_strand_id
1 'polypeptide(L)'
;ISKIKIKSNISKKKFLSNVSKAKNYIKIGDIFQVVLSQRFETDLNKEPLDIYKKLRITNPSPFMYFFNFEDFQIIGASPEILVRLRDNKITIRPIAGTRPRGKNKKEDKFYEKDLLKDKKELSEHLMLLDLGRNDTGKVSKINSVKVTESFKIERYSHVMHIVSNVEGVFNKKFGKFDTLLAGFPAGTVSGAPKIRAMEIIDCLLYTS
;
A
#
# COMPACT_ATOMS: atom_id res chain seq x y z
N ILE A 1 -28.11 19.98 -0.73
CA ILE A 1 -26.72 19.52 -0.60
C ILE A 1 -25.89 20.40 -1.52
N SER A 2 -25.10 21.35 -0.96
CA SER A 2 -24.18 22.17 -1.75
C SER A 2 -23.18 21.24 -2.47
N LYS A 3 -23.03 21.41 -3.79
CA LYS A 3 -22.03 20.65 -4.56
C LYS A 3 -20.65 20.98 -4.01
N ILE A 4 -19.99 19.98 -3.43
CA ILE A 4 -18.59 20.09 -2.99
C ILE A 4 -17.73 20.37 -4.23
N LYS A 5 -17.02 21.48 -4.25
CA LYS A 5 -16.06 21.80 -5.31
C LYS A 5 -14.74 21.10 -5.00
N ILE A 6 -14.35 20.15 -5.84
CA ILE A 6 -13.09 19.45 -5.72
C ILE A 6 -12.13 20.01 -6.78
N LYS A 7 -10.93 20.39 -6.37
CA LYS A 7 -9.84 20.82 -7.23
C LYS A 7 -8.76 19.74 -7.26
N SER A 8 -8.15 19.50 -8.42
CA SER A 8 -6.97 18.62 -8.55
C SER A 8 -5.74 19.50 -8.79
N ASN A 9 -4.60 19.10 -8.19
CA ASN A 9 -3.31 19.76 -8.41
C ASN A 9 -2.73 19.52 -9.80
N ILE A 10 -3.27 18.58 -10.56
CA ILE A 10 -2.80 18.22 -11.90
C ILE A 10 -4.00 18.11 -12.88
N SER A 11 -3.85 18.57 -14.09
CA SER A 11 -4.88 18.42 -15.13
C SER A 11 -5.02 16.97 -15.59
N LYS A 12 -6.23 16.56 -15.99
CA LYS A 12 -6.48 15.23 -16.55
C LYS A 12 -5.53 14.91 -17.73
N LYS A 13 -5.29 15.88 -18.63
CA LYS A 13 -4.39 15.71 -19.78
C LYS A 13 -2.96 15.38 -19.33
N LYS A 14 -2.44 16.13 -18.35
CA LYS A 14 -1.08 15.91 -17.81
C LYS A 14 -0.98 14.57 -17.11
N PHE A 15 -1.98 14.21 -16.27
CA PHE A 15 -2.00 12.91 -15.57
C PHE A 15 -2.00 11.74 -16.56
N LEU A 16 -2.82 11.78 -17.62
CA LEU A 16 -2.83 10.74 -18.65
C LEU A 16 -1.51 10.66 -19.43
N SER A 17 -0.87 11.79 -19.68
CA SER A 17 0.48 11.82 -20.28
C SER A 17 1.52 11.14 -19.37
N ASN A 18 1.48 11.42 -18.06
CA ASN A 18 2.37 10.77 -17.09
C ASN A 18 2.13 9.26 -17.02
N VAL A 19 0.86 8.82 -17.05
CA VAL A 19 0.51 7.39 -17.12
C VAL A 19 1.09 6.75 -18.37
N SER A 20 1.02 7.41 -19.52
CA SER A 20 1.61 6.89 -20.77
C SER A 20 3.13 6.75 -20.68
N LYS A 21 3.82 7.72 -20.08
CA LYS A 21 5.26 7.64 -19.83
C LYS A 21 5.61 6.49 -18.88
N ALA A 22 4.85 6.35 -17.76
CA ALA A 22 5.02 5.27 -16.82
C ALA A 22 4.84 3.88 -17.48
N LYS A 23 3.83 3.72 -18.32
CA LYS A 23 3.62 2.50 -19.12
C LYS A 23 4.78 2.21 -20.06
N ASN A 24 5.44 3.24 -20.60
CA ASN A 24 6.62 3.06 -21.42
C ASN A 24 7.81 2.54 -20.61
N TYR A 25 8.06 3.05 -19.38
CA TYR A 25 9.09 2.51 -18.49
C TYR A 25 8.86 1.02 -18.17
N ILE A 26 7.61 0.61 -17.97
CA ILE A 26 7.27 -0.81 -17.79
C ILE A 26 7.56 -1.61 -19.08
N LYS A 27 7.16 -1.08 -20.24
CA LYS A 27 7.30 -1.75 -21.53
C LYS A 27 8.77 -2.00 -21.93
N ILE A 28 9.67 -1.08 -21.59
CA ILE A 28 11.11 -1.22 -21.86
C ILE A 28 11.85 -2.01 -20.79
N GLY A 29 11.15 -2.50 -19.74
CA GLY A 29 11.73 -3.33 -18.69
C GLY A 29 12.46 -2.57 -17.59
N ASP A 30 12.29 -1.25 -17.48
CA ASP A 30 12.96 -0.42 -16.48
C ASP A 30 12.36 -0.61 -15.08
N ILE A 31 11.05 -0.86 -15.01
CA ILE A 31 10.29 -1.14 -13.78
C ILE A 31 9.21 -2.20 -14.04
N PHE A 32 8.74 -2.84 -12.96
CA PHE A 32 7.54 -3.71 -13.00
C PHE A 32 6.26 -2.93 -12.69
N GLN A 33 6.34 -2.00 -11.74
CA GLN A 33 5.22 -1.19 -11.28
C GLN A 33 5.69 0.19 -10.83
N VAL A 34 4.85 1.19 -11.05
CA VAL A 34 4.97 2.53 -10.43
C VAL A 34 3.59 3.05 -10.09
N VAL A 35 3.44 3.66 -8.92
CA VAL A 35 2.19 4.22 -8.45
C VAL A 35 2.22 5.74 -8.61
N LEU A 36 1.47 6.25 -9.58
CA LEU A 36 1.30 7.68 -9.79
C LEU A 36 0.12 8.18 -8.96
N SER A 37 0.29 9.33 -8.32
CA SER A 37 -0.73 9.95 -7.46
C SER A 37 -1.14 11.33 -7.96
N GLN A 38 -2.24 11.85 -7.41
CA GLN A 38 -2.67 13.23 -7.55
C GLN A 38 -3.30 13.68 -6.23
N ARG A 39 -3.28 14.99 -5.96
CA ARG A 39 -3.89 15.58 -4.78
C ARG A 39 -5.22 16.24 -5.17
N PHE A 40 -6.25 15.91 -4.40
CA PHE A 40 -7.53 16.58 -4.47
C PHE A 40 -7.71 17.49 -3.27
N GLU A 41 -8.23 18.67 -3.50
CA GLU A 41 -8.48 19.70 -2.49
C GLU A 41 -9.93 20.12 -2.49
N THR A 42 -10.46 20.39 -1.32
CA THR A 42 -11.80 20.98 -1.14
C THR A 42 -11.82 21.84 0.11
N ASP A 43 -12.72 22.83 0.14
CA ASP A 43 -12.93 23.63 1.32
C ASP A 43 -13.52 22.78 2.45
N LEU A 44 -12.95 22.91 3.63
CA LEU A 44 -13.35 22.17 4.81
C LEU A 44 -14.26 23.02 5.69
N ASN A 45 -15.55 22.66 5.78
CA ASN A 45 -16.56 23.33 6.61
C ASN A 45 -16.91 22.52 7.87
N LYS A 46 -16.01 21.65 8.32
CA LYS A 46 -16.21 20.77 9.47
C LYS A 46 -14.92 20.68 10.28
N GLU A 47 -15.08 20.46 11.57
CA GLU A 47 -13.94 20.20 12.43
C GLU A 47 -13.23 18.91 12.00
N PRO A 48 -11.90 18.90 11.90
CA PRO A 48 -11.12 17.74 11.49
C PRO A 48 -11.42 16.49 12.32
N LEU A 49 -11.65 16.64 13.62
CA LEU A 49 -11.97 15.52 14.51
C LEU A 49 -13.33 14.87 14.15
N ASP A 50 -14.29 15.63 13.66
CA ASP A 50 -15.59 15.08 13.24
C ASP A 50 -15.46 14.30 11.94
N ILE A 51 -14.55 14.69 11.06
CA ILE A 51 -14.18 13.90 9.88
C ILE A 51 -13.58 12.56 10.31
N TYR A 52 -12.65 12.57 11.27
CA TYR A 52 -12.08 11.34 11.82
C TYR A 52 -13.14 10.42 12.43
N LYS A 53 -14.04 10.97 13.26
CA LYS A 53 -15.15 10.20 13.84
C LYS A 53 -16.04 9.58 12.75
N LYS A 54 -16.33 10.34 11.71
CA LYS A 54 -17.14 9.83 10.58
C LYS A 54 -16.40 8.74 9.81
N LEU A 55 -15.10 8.94 9.50
CA LEU A 55 -14.26 7.95 8.85
C LEU A 55 -14.22 6.64 9.63
N ARG A 56 -14.08 6.73 10.97
CA ARG A 56 -14.08 5.56 11.86
C ARG A 56 -15.37 4.74 11.81
N ILE A 57 -16.51 5.40 11.57
CA ILE A 57 -17.81 4.72 11.44
C ILE A 57 -17.99 4.14 10.04
N THR A 58 -17.59 4.89 9.00
CA THR A 58 -17.86 4.52 7.60
C THR A 58 -16.83 3.57 7.00
N ASN A 59 -15.58 3.66 7.46
CA ASN A 59 -14.47 2.83 6.97
C ASN A 59 -13.51 2.45 8.09
N PRO A 60 -13.95 1.63 9.07
CA PRO A 60 -13.09 1.16 10.14
C PRO A 60 -11.93 0.34 9.57
N SER A 61 -10.72 0.61 10.05
CA SER A 61 -9.50 -0.09 9.65
C SER A 61 -8.65 -0.43 10.88
N PRO A 62 -7.76 -1.43 10.81
CA PRO A 62 -6.89 -1.80 11.93
C PRO A 62 -6.01 -0.66 12.45
N PHE A 63 -5.62 0.26 11.55
CA PHE A 63 -4.75 1.39 11.88
C PHE A 63 -5.47 2.69 11.56
N MET A 64 -6.22 3.20 12.54
CA MET A 64 -6.86 4.50 12.48
C MET A 64 -5.97 5.52 13.20
N TYR A 65 -5.80 6.70 12.62
CA TYR A 65 -5.00 7.75 13.23
C TYR A 65 -5.57 9.16 13.01
N PHE A 66 -5.33 10.00 14.00
CA PHE A 66 -5.58 11.42 13.99
C PHE A 66 -4.35 12.10 14.60
N PHE A 67 -3.52 12.69 13.76
CA PHE A 67 -2.39 13.49 14.22
C PHE A 67 -2.79 14.95 14.19
N ASN A 68 -2.64 15.63 15.32
CA ASN A 68 -2.89 17.06 15.45
C ASN A 68 -1.55 17.78 15.61
N PHE A 69 -1.16 18.48 14.57
CA PHE A 69 -0.03 19.40 14.58
C PHE A 69 -0.58 20.83 14.75
N GLU A 70 0.26 21.79 15.09
CA GLU A 70 -0.21 23.15 15.36
C GLU A 70 -0.95 23.77 14.16
N ASP A 71 -0.39 23.60 12.94
CA ASP A 71 -0.88 24.24 11.73
C ASP A 71 -1.80 23.34 10.86
N PHE A 72 -1.75 22.03 11.07
CA PHE A 72 -2.50 21.08 10.25
C PHE A 72 -2.80 19.78 10.99
N GLN A 73 -3.75 19.00 10.46
CA GLN A 73 -4.08 17.66 10.97
C GLN A 73 -3.92 16.62 9.88
N ILE A 74 -3.51 15.41 10.27
CA ILE A 74 -3.48 14.24 9.39
C ILE A 74 -4.46 13.21 9.92
N ILE A 75 -5.40 12.82 9.05
CA ILE A 75 -6.47 11.86 9.36
C ILE A 75 -6.34 10.69 8.41
N GLY A 76 -6.36 9.47 8.93
CA GLY A 76 -6.27 8.30 8.08
C GLY A 76 -6.82 7.03 8.67
N ALA A 77 -7.02 6.08 7.76
CA ALA A 77 -7.42 4.70 8.01
C ALA A 77 -6.61 3.80 7.10
N SER A 78 -5.78 2.92 7.67
CA SER A 78 -4.93 2.01 6.91
C SER A 78 -5.23 0.55 7.24
N PRO A 79 -5.41 -0.33 6.26
CA PRO A 79 -5.58 -1.76 6.49
C PRO A 79 -4.26 -2.51 6.64
N GLU A 80 -3.14 -1.89 6.25
CA GLU A 80 -1.85 -2.55 6.05
C GLU A 80 -0.78 -1.98 6.98
N ILE A 81 0.04 -2.84 7.55
CA ILE A 81 1.26 -2.43 8.28
C ILE A 81 2.38 -2.13 7.27
N LEU A 82 3.12 -1.06 7.50
CA LEU A 82 4.35 -0.81 6.74
C LEU A 82 5.42 -1.85 7.11
N VAL A 83 5.78 -1.90 8.40
CA VAL A 83 6.69 -2.86 8.98
C VAL A 83 6.41 -2.96 10.48
N ARG A 84 6.55 -4.15 11.04
CA ARG A 84 6.42 -4.36 12.48
C ARG A 84 7.70 -4.99 13.02
N LEU A 85 8.27 -4.38 14.07
CA LEU A 85 9.31 -4.97 14.89
C LEU A 85 8.77 -5.24 16.29
N ARG A 86 8.66 -6.52 16.64
CA ARG A 86 8.21 -6.98 17.96
C ARG A 86 8.99 -8.23 18.34
N ASP A 87 9.44 -8.33 19.59
CA ASP A 87 10.12 -9.50 20.15
C ASP A 87 11.30 -9.98 19.27
N ASN A 88 12.13 -9.03 18.78
CA ASN A 88 13.22 -9.26 17.83
C ASN A 88 12.79 -9.87 16.49
N LYS A 89 11.53 -9.83 16.16
CA LYS A 89 10.98 -10.29 14.89
C LYS A 89 10.52 -9.11 14.05
N ILE A 90 10.98 -9.06 12.81
CA ILE A 90 10.52 -8.12 11.79
C ILE A 90 9.42 -8.83 11.00
N THR A 91 8.32 -8.12 10.73
CA THR A 91 7.21 -8.65 9.94
C THR A 91 6.78 -7.63 8.90
N ILE A 92 6.66 -8.06 7.65
CA ILE A 92 6.00 -7.32 6.57
C ILE A 92 4.90 -8.22 6.01
N ARG A 93 3.71 -7.64 5.79
CA ARG A 93 2.54 -8.37 5.27
C ARG A 93 2.03 -7.72 4.01
N PRO A 94 2.53 -8.08 2.84
CA PRO A 94 2.00 -7.58 1.58
C PRO A 94 0.56 -8.05 1.38
N ILE A 95 -0.27 -7.10 0.96
CA ILE A 95 -1.70 -7.30 0.65
C ILE A 95 -1.90 -6.84 -0.79
N ALA A 96 -2.39 -7.71 -1.65
CA ALA A 96 -2.73 -7.36 -3.03
C ALA A 96 -3.86 -8.24 -3.55
N GLY A 97 -4.46 -7.79 -4.65
CA GLY A 97 -5.62 -8.47 -5.19
C GLY A 97 -6.88 -8.24 -4.37
N THR A 98 -7.99 -7.94 -5.02
CA THR A 98 -9.23 -7.61 -4.32
C THR A 98 -10.43 -8.23 -5.03
N ARG A 99 -11.32 -8.83 -4.25
CA ARG A 99 -12.67 -9.20 -4.69
C ARG A 99 -13.68 -8.77 -3.63
N PRO A 100 -14.92 -8.44 -4.02
CA PRO A 100 -15.98 -8.17 -3.06
C PRO A 100 -16.32 -9.41 -2.24
N ARG A 101 -16.96 -9.22 -1.11
CA ARG A 101 -17.60 -10.30 -0.36
C ARG A 101 -18.86 -10.76 -1.09
N GLY A 102 -19.09 -12.05 -1.09
CA GLY A 102 -20.31 -12.63 -1.61
C GLY A 102 -21.51 -12.45 -0.67
N LYS A 103 -22.71 -12.44 -1.23
CA LYS A 103 -23.96 -12.38 -0.46
C LYS A 103 -24.18 -13.64 0.39
N ASN A 104 -23.50 -14.72 0.06
CA ASN A 104 -23.57 -16.01 0.75
C ASN A 104 -22.24 -16.77 0.59
N LYS A 105 -22.08 -17.89 1.34
CA LYS A 105 -20.87 -18.71 1.33
C LYS A 105 -20.49 -19.28 -0.06
N LYS A 106 -21.46 -19.53 -0.93
CA LYS A 106 -21.20 -20.07 -2.28
C LYS A 106 -20.58 -19.00 -3.18
N GLU A 107 -21.10 -17.79 -3.11
CA GLU A 107 -20.59 -16.64 -3.86
C GLU A 107 -19.21 -16.20 -3.33
N ASP A 108 -19.01 -16.20 -2.01
CA ASP A 108 -17.68 -15.94 -1.38
C ASP A 108 -16.63 -16.94 -1.92
N LYS A 109 -16.95 -18.23 -1.99
CA LYS A 109 -16.05 -19.24 -2.56
C LYS A 109 -15.81 -19.07 -4.07
N PHE A 110 -16.79 -18.55 -4.79
CA PHE A 110 -16.63 -18.24 -6.20
C PHE A 110 -15.61 -17.10 -6.38
N TYR A 111 -15.76 -15.98 -5.66
CA TYR A 111 -14.82 -14.85 -5.72
C TYR A 111 -13.41 -15.23 -5.23
N GLU A 112 -13.29 -16.05 -4.20
CA GLU A 112 -12.02 -16.59 -3.76
C GLU A 112 -11.29 -17.38 -4.86
N LYS A 113 -12.00 -18.29 -5.53
CA LYS A 113 -11.44 -19.08 -6.63
C LYS A 113 -11.10 -18.22 -7.85
N ASP A 114 -11.92 -17.22 -8.15
CA ASP A 114 -11.67 -16.25 -9.21
C ASP A 114 -10.40 -15.45 -8.93
N LEU A 115 -10.26 -14.93 -7.72
CA LEU A 115 -9.08 -14.18 -7.30
C LEU A 115 -7.78 -15.02 -7.39
N LEU A 116 -7.82 -16.28 -6.93
CA LEU A 116 -6.68 -17.19 -6.96
C LEU A 116 -6.35 -17.75 -8.36
N LYS A 117 -7.19 -17.48 -9.37
CA LYS A 117 -6.92 -17.81 -10.77
C LYS A 117 -6.48 -16.61 -11.61
N ASP A 118 -6.63 -15.42 -11.08
CA ASP A 118 -6.28 -14.19 -11.79
C ASP A 118 -4.76 -14.03 -11.86
N LYS A 119 -4.19 -14.29 -13.03
CA LYS A 119 -2.74 -14.25 -13.26
C LYS A 119 -2.15 -12.88 -12.98
N LYS A 120 -2.89 -11.80 -13.26
CA LYS A 120 -2.44 -10.43 -13.02
C LYS A 120 -2.32 -10.18 -11.52
N GLU A 121 -3.36 -10.49 -10.74
CA GLU A 121 -3.38 -10.30 -9.30
C GLU A 121 -2.32 -11.16 -8.59
N LEU A 122 -2.13 -12.41 -9.04
CA LEU A 122 -1.08 -13.29 -8.53
C LEU A 122 0.32 -12.76 -8.84
N SER A 123 0.55 -12.24 -10.04
CA SER A 123 1.86 -11.66 -10.42
C SER A 123 2.18 -10.39 -9.65
N GLU A 124 1.19 -9.53 -9.43
CA GLU A 124 1.33 -8.33 -8.59
C GLU A 124 1.63 -8.72 -7.14
N HIS A 125 0.91 -9.69 -6.60
CA HIS A 125 1.15 -10.16 -5.24
C HIS A 125 2.53 -10.79 -5.06
N LEU A 126 3.00 -11.58 -6.04
CA LEU A 126 4.35 -12.16 -6.03
C LEU A 126 5.43 -11.07 -6.01
N MET A 127 5.26 -10.03 -6.82
CA MET A 127 6.18 -8.89 -6.85
C MET A 127 6.23 -8.17 -5.49
N LEU A 128 5.09 -7.95 -4.85
CA LEU A 128 5.02 -7.31 -3.53
C LEU A 128 5.57 -8.22 -2.43
N LEU A 129 5.41 -9.54 -2.55
CA LEU A 129 6.00 -10.52 -1.65
C LEU A 129 7.54 -10.50 -1.74
N ASP A 130 8.10 -10.46 -2.94
CA ASP A 130 9.55 -10.33 -3.14
C ASP A 130 10.09 -9.01 -2.61
N LEU A 131 9.36 -7.91 -2.82
CA LEU A 131 9.71 -6.62 -2.24
C LEU A 131 9.73 -6.68 -0.71
N GLY A 132 8.72 -7.30 -0.09
CA GLY A 132 8.65 -7.51 1.36
C GLY A 132 9.80 -8.36 1.88
N ARG A 133 10.24 -9.40 1.15
CA ARG A 133 11.41 -10.20 1.48
C ARG A 133 12.69 -9.37 1.44
N ASN A 134 12.87 -8.56 0.41
CA ASN A 134 14.02 -7.67 0.28
C ASN A 134 14.06 -6.63 1.40
N ASP A 135 12.94 -5.98 1.69
CA ASP A 135 12.86 -4.96 2.75
C ASP A 135 13.13 -5.56 4.13
N THR A 136 12.54 -6.73 4.44
CA THR A 136 12.83 -7.48 5.67
C THR A 136 14.30 -7.86 5.74
N GLY A 137 14.91 -8.29 4.62
CA GLY A 137 16.28 -8.74 4.54
C GLY A 137 17.32 -7.69 4.90
N LYS A 138 17.05 -6.40 4.59
CA LYS A 138 17.96 -5.28 4.85
C LYS A 138 18.40 -5.18 6.32
N VAL A 139 17.50 -5.53 7.25
CA VAL A 139 17.69 -5.35 8.70
C VAL A 139 17.57 -6.65 9.49
N SER A 140 17.50 -7.77 8.80
CA SER A 140 17.45 -9.11 9.40
C SER A 140 18.83 -9.76 9.51
N LYS A 141 18.95 -10.74 10.39
CA LYS A 141 20.10 -11.66 10.38
C LYS A 141 20.14 -12.45 9.05
N ILE A 142 21.33 -12.73 8.56
CA ILE A 142 21.52 -13.52 7.34
C ILE A 142 20.79 -14.86 7.49
N ASN A 143 20.16 -15.32 6.41
CA ASN A 143 19.39 -16.58 6.32
C ASN A 143 18.18 -16.68 7.26
N SER A 144 17.74 -15.59 7.88
CA SER A 144 16.58 -15.61 8.80
C SER A 144 15.25 -15.22 8.16
N VAL A 145 15.27 -14.67 6.95
CA VAL A 145 14.03 -14.24 6.25
C VAL A 145 13.26 -15.46 5.76
N LYS A 146 11.99 -15.55 6.16
CA LYS A 146 11.08 -16.64 5.80
C LYS A 146 9.74 -16.11 5.37
N VAL A 147 9.14 -16.73 4.37
CA VAL A 147 7.71 -16.55 4.04
C VAL A 147 6.96 -17.56 4.90
N THR A 148 6.25 -17.08 5.91
CA THR A 148 5.52 -17.95 6.86
C THR A 148 4.09 -18.21 6.42
N GLU A 149 3.54 -17.33 5.58
CA GLU A 149 2.25 -17.49 4.91
C GLU A 149 2.37 -16.98 3.48
N SER A 150 1.79 -17.70 2.52
CA SER A 150 1.89 -17.37 1.11
C SER A 150 0.54 -17.50 0.43
N PHE A 151 0.11 -16.44 -0.26
CA PHE A 151 -1.10 -16.39 -1.07
C PHE A 151 -2.37 -16.85 -0.33
N LYS A 152 -2.51 -16.52 0.95
CA LYS A 152 -3.73 -16.78 1.73
C LYS A 152 -4.81 -15.75 1.42
N ILE A 153 -6.06 -16.20 1.42
CA ILE A 153 -7.20 -15.28 1.33
C ILE A 153 -7.62 -14.84 2.73
N GLU A 154 -7.54 -13.53 2.96
CA GLU A 154 -8.13 -12.89 4.13
C GLU A 154 -9.43 -12.18 3.77
N ARG A 155 -10.45 -12.40 4.60
CA ARG A 155 -11.79 -11.84 4.41
C ARG A 155 -12.02 -10.72 5.41
N TYR A 156 -12.31 -9.55 4.85
CA TYR A 156 -12.70 -8.36 5.60
C TYR A 156 -14.22 -8.15 5.51
N SER A 157 -14.74 -7.09 6.09
CA SER A 157 -16.19 -6.83 6.10
C SER A 157 -16.81 -6.71 4.70
N HIS A 158 -16.12 -6.05 3.77
CA HIS A 158 -16.63 -5.74 2.44
C HIS A 158 -15.86 -6.37 1.28
N VAL A 159 -14.62 -6.79 1.53
CA VAL A 159 -13.70 -7.30 0.51
C VAL A 159 -12.92 -8.50 1.03
N MET A 160 -12.30 -9.24 0.11
CA MET A 160 -11.26 -10.22 0.40
C MET A 160 -9.99 -9.88 -0.38
N HIS A 161 -8.84 -10.21 0.19
CA HIS A 161 -7.52 -9.95 -0.39
C HIS A 161 -6.65 -11.20 -0.37
N ILE A 162 -5.65 -11.22 -1.27
CA ILE A 162 -4.51 -12.13 -1.15
C ILE A 162 -3.52 -11.51 -0.18
N VAL A 163 -3.09 -12.27 0.80
CA VAL A 163 -2.14 -11.85 1.84
C VAL A 163 -1.02 -12.87 1.95
N SER A 164 0.20 -12.37 2.11
CA SER A 164 1.36 -13.17 2.51
C SER A 164 2.00 -12.59 3.76
N ASN A 165 2.81 -13.38 4.46
CA ASN A 165 3.52 -12.94 5.65
C ASN A 165 5.01 -13.25 5.52
N VAL A 166 5.84 -12.22 5.65
CA VAL A 166 7.29 -12.33 5.63
C VAL A 166 7.82 -11.99 7.01
N GLU A 167 8.65 -12.86 7.55
CA GLU A 167 9.29 -12.65 8.84
C GLU A 167 10.80 -12.75 8.74
N GLY A 168 11.50 -11.97 9.57
CA GLY A 168 12.96 -12.05 9.72
C GLY A 168 13.37 -11.83 11.17
N VAL A 169 14.50 -12.40 11.58
CA VAL A 169 15.07 -12.14 12.90
C VAL A 169 15.84 -10.85 12.86
N PHE A 170 15.46 -9.89 13.72
CA PHE A 170 16.10 -8.58 13.77
C PHE A 170 17.59 -8.68 14.06
N ASN A 171 18.40 -8.01 13.25
CA ASN A 171 19.84 -7.91 13.46
C ASN A 171 20.13 -6.67 14.33
N LYS A 172 20.58 -6.90 15.55
CA LYS A 172 20.86 -5.85 16.55
C LYS A 172 21.98 -4.86 16.17
N LYS A 173 22.66 -5.06 15.02
CA LYS A 173 23.57 -4.06 14.45
C LYS A 173 22.82 -2.83 13.93
N PHE A 174 21.53 -2.95 13.63
CA PHE A 174 20.63 -1.90 13.18
C PHE A 174 19.82 -1.34 14.35
N GLY A 175 19.37 -0.10 14.23
CA GLY A 175 18.41 0.50 15.14
C GLY A 175 16.95 0.17 14.77
N LYS A 176 16.03 0.48 15.68
CA LYS A 176 14.59 0.34 15.41
C LYS A 176 14.15 1.26 14.26
N PHE A 177 14.76 2.43 14.15
CA PHE A 177 14.48 3.38 13.08
C PHE A 177 14.95 2.87 11.72
N ASP A 178 16.08 2.15 11.65
CA ASP A 178 16.54 1.50 10.42
C ASP A 178 15.51 0.47 9.93
N THR A 179 14.81 -0.21 10.85
CA THR A 179 13.72 -1.13 10.48
C THR A 179 12.55 -0.39 9.83
N LEU A 180 12.20 0.78 10.33
CA LEU A 180 11.17 1.61 9.69
C LEU A 180 11.60 2.03 8.28
N LEU A 181 12.83 2.55 8.15
CA LEU A 181 13.39 2.98 6.86
C LEU A 181 13.54 1.84 5.85
N ALA A 182 13.83 0.62 6.31
CA ALA A 182 13.91 -0.54 5.44
C ALA A 182 12.60 -0.85 4.71
N GLY A 183 11.46 -0.66 5.38
CA GLY A 183 10.12 -0.82 4.78
C GLY A 183 9.62 0.41 4.02
N PHE A 184 10.13 1.60 4.34
CA PHE A 184 9.66 2.87 3.77
C PHE A 184 10.32 3.21 2.42
N PRO A 185 9.56 3.80 1.48
CA PRO A 185 8.09 3.81 1.44
C PRO A 185 7.52 2.42 1.11
N ALA A 186 6.24 2.19 1.45
CA ALA A 186 5.59 0.92 1.11
C ALA A 186 5.60 0.69 -0.40
N GLY A 187 5.84 -0.55 -0.84
CA GLY A 187 5.82 -0.91 -2.26
C GLY A 187 4.47 -0.69 -2.92
N THR A 188 3.39 -0.88 -2.16
CA THR A 188 2.01 -0.66 -2.60
C THR A 188 1.69 0.80 -2.96
N VAL A 189 2.51 1.76 -2.52
CA VAL A 189 2.35 3.20 -2.83
C VAL A 189 3.52 3.80 -3.60
N SER A 190 4.55 3.01 -3.92
CA SER A 190 5.72 3.45 -4.70
C SER A 190 5.87 2.64 -5.99
N GLY A 191 6.28 1.40 -5.91
CA GLY A 191 6.47 0.49 -7.03
C GLY A 191 7.68 -0.41 -6.86
N ALA A 192 8.04 -1.12 -7.94
CA ALA A 192 9.13 -2.08 -7.96
C ALA A 192 9.91 -2.02 -9.29
N PRO A 193 11.27 -2.02 -9.27
CA PRO A 193 12.15 -1.86 -8.11
C PRO A 193 11.96 -0.51 -7.40
N LYS A 194 12.01 -0.52 -6.05
CA LYS A 194 11.56 0.61 -5.21
C LYS A 194 12.27 1.94 -5.54
N ILE A 195 13.61 1.94 -5.59
CA ILE A 195 14.40 3.17 -5.83
C ILE A 195 14.06 3.73 -7.21
N ARG A 196 14.06 2.89 -8.23
CA ARG A 196 13.77 3.33 -9.61
C ARG A 196 12.33 3.85 -9.75
N ALA A 197 11.37 3.21 -9.10
CA ALA A 197 9.99 3.70 -9.08
C ALA A 197 9.89 5.09 -8.42
N MET A 198 10.62 5.34 -7.34
CA MET A 198 10.66 6.66 -6.68
C MET A 198 11.28 7.73 -7.56
N GLU A 199 12.38 7.44 -8.27
CA GLU A 199 13.00 8.36 -9.24
C GLU A 199 12.01 8.75 -10.36
N ILE A 200 11.24 7.78 -10.86
CA ILE A 200 10.20 8.01 -11.88
C ILE A 200 9.06 8.85 -11.32
N ILE A 201 8.62 8.59 -10.09
CA ILE A 201 7.59 9.37 -9.40
C ILE A 201 8.05 10.82 -9.26
N ASP A 202 9.26 11.04 -8.79
CA ASP A 202 9.84 12.37 -8.64
C ASP A 202 9.87 13.10 -10.00
N CYS A 203 10.41 12.47 -11.03
CA CYS A 203 10.45 13.02 -12.38
C CYS A 203 9.06 13.36 -12.95
N LEU A 204 8.06 12.50 -12.76
CA LEU A 204 6.75 12.68 -13.39
C LEU A 204 5.79 13.58 -12.60
N LEU A 205 5.93 13.66 -11.30
CA LEU A 205 4.98 14.37 -10.44
C LEU A 205 5.53 15.69 -9.88
N TYR A 206 6.85 15.79 -9.62
CA TYR A 206 7.44 16.93 -8.93
C TYR A 206 8.34 17.81 -9.81
N THR A 207 8.92 17.26 -10.87
CA THR A 207 9.85 18.00 -11.74
C THR A 207 9.25 18.39 -13.10
N SER A 208 7.96 18.15 -13.34
CA SER A 208 7.33 18.37 -14.65
C SER A 208 6.17 19.38 -14.62
#